data_f05554f64cf8c6ab36c06bdddf56018f
#
_entry.id   f05554f64cf8c6ab36c06bdddf56018f
#
_cell.length_a   1.000
_cell.length_b   1.000
_cell.length_c   1.000
_cell.angle_alpha   90.00
_cell.angle_beta   90.00
_cell.angle_gamma   90.00
#
_symmetry.space_group_name_H-M   'P 1'
#
loop_
_entity.id
_entity.type
_entity.pdbx_description
1 polymer ?
#
loop_
_entity_poly.entity_id
_entity_poly.type
_entity_poly.pdbx_seq_one_letter_code
_entity_poly.pdbx_strand_id
1 'polypeptide(L)'
;MGRQVNEREIVLAVLMEITENGAYSHKILGEVLSKYQYLEKKERAFITRVTEGTLEHLIEIDYILDQFSKVKVKKMKPVIRNILRSGVYQLKYMDSVPDHAVCSEAVKLAVRKGFSGLKGYVNGVLRSVARGLDTLDYPQEGIEALSIQYSIPTWILRLWEKSYGEEVTRTMAADFLKERPVTIR
;
A
#
# COMPACT_ATOMS: atom_id res chain seq x y z
N MET A 1 -5.45 -28.56 -16.02
CA MET A 1 -5.53 -27.11 -16.20
C MET A 1 -4.78 -26.45 -15.07
N GLY A 2 -3.60 -25.87 -15.32
CA GLY A 2 -2.83 -25.15 -14.31
C GLY A 2 -3.62 -23.93 -13.82
N ARG A 3 -3.68 -23.75 -12.50
CA ARG A 3 -4.34 -22.59 -11.87
C ARG A 3 -3.60 -21.34 -12.34
N GLN A 4 -4.25 -20.50 -13.14
CA GLN A 4 -3.67 -19.24 -13.60
C GLN A 4 -3.22 -18.45 -12.36
N VAL A 5 -1.95 -18.09 -12.34
CA VAL A 5 -1.38 -17.32 -11.23
C VAL A 5 -2.02 -15.93 -11.23
N ASN A 6 -2.47 -15.47 -10.07
CA ASN A 6 -3.08 -14.17 -9.93
C ASN A 6 -2.06 -13.24 -9.24
N GLU A 7 -1.65 -12.18 -9.93
CA GLU A 7 -0.62 -11.24 -9.47
C GLU A 7 -1.00 -10.58 -8.13
N ARG A 8 -2.28 -10.27 -7.93
CA ARG A 8 -2.79 -9.68 -6.68
C ARG A 8 -2.73 -10.67 -5.51
N GLU A 9 -2.82 -11.96 -5.79
CA GLU A 9 -2.63 -13.01 -4.78
C GLU A 9 -1.17 -13.11 -4.34
N ILE A 10 -0.23 -12.91 -5.28
CA ILE A 10 1.21 -12.83 -4.98
C ILE A 10 1.50 -11.57 -4.18
N VAL A 11 1.01 -10.41 -4.61
CA VAL A 11 1.13 -9.14 -3.85
C VAL A 11 0.66 -9.30 -2.42
N LEU A 12 -0.53 -9.89 -2.22
CA LEU A 12 -1.06 -10.13 -0.87
C LEU A 12 -0.13 -11.01 -0.04
N ALA A 13 0.40 -12.09 -0.61
CA ALA A 13 1.31 -12.99 0.10
C ALA A 13 2.59 -12.25 0.53
N VAL A 14 3.18 -11.45 -0.36
CA VAL A 14 4.37 -10.65 -0.06
C VAL A 14 4.08 -9.61 1.01
N LEU A 15 2.98 -8.86 0.90
CA LEU A 15 2.59 -7.87 1.91
C LEU A 15 2.36 -8.51 3.28
N MET A 16 1.76 -9.70 3.33
CA MET A 16 1.57 -10.45 4.59
C MET A 16 2.91 -10.81 5.24
N GLU A 17 3.87 -11.31 4.47
CA GLU A 17 5.19 -11.65 5.00
C GLU A 17 5.92 -10.43 5.56
N ILE A 18 5.80 -9.28 4.89
CA ILE A 18 6.48 -8.06 5.32
C ILE A 18 5.77 -7.39 6.50
N THR A 19 4.45 -7.18 6.40
CA THR A 19 3.72 -6.36 7.39
C THR A 19 3.31 -7.12 8.64
N GLU A 20 3.17 -8.44 8.56
CA GLU A 20 2.71 -9.27 9.69
C GLU A 20 3.84 -10.13 10.28
N ASN A 21 4.75 -10.63 9.44
CA ASN A 21 5.84 -11.52 9.87
C ASN A 21 7.19 -10.80 9.99
N GLY A 22 7.28 -9.51 9.62
CA GLY A 22 8.47 -8.69 9.77
C GLY A 22 9.60 -9.03 8.79
N ALA A 23 9.28 -9.66 7.66
CA ALA A 23 10.27 -10.00 6.64
C ALA A 23 10.81 -8.74 5.93
N TYR A 24 12.06 -8.79 5.48
CA TYR A 24 12.68 -7.70 4.71
C TYR A 24 12.12 -7.65 3.28
N SER A 25 11.59 -6.49 2.87
CA SER A 25 10.89 -6.31 1.60
C SER A 25 11.72 -6.71 0.38
N HIS A 26 12.97 -6.24 0.28
CA HIS A 26 13.87 -6.53 -0.83
C HIS A 26 14.19 -8.04 -0.96
N LYS A 27 14.29 -8.75 0.17
CA LYS A 27 14.58 -10.18 0.19
C LYS A 27 13.37 -10.98 -0.32
N ILE A 28 12.21 -10.77 0.30
CA ILE A 28 10.98 -11.50 -0.09
C ILE A 28 10.58 -11.21 -1.53
N LEU A 29 10.63 -9.95 -1.95
CA LEU A 29 10.28 -9.59 -3.34
C LEU A 29 11.25 -10.24 -4.34
N GLY A 30 12.56 -10.25 -4.06
CA GLY A 30 13.56 -10.93 -4.88
C GLY A 30 13.32 -12.44 -5.01
N GLU A 31 13.03 -13.13 -3.89
CA GLU A 31 12.71 -14.55 -3.86
C GLU A 31 11.43 -14.86 -4.66
N VAL A 32 10.39 -14.04 -4.50
CA VAL A 32 9.12 -14.19 -5.21
C VAL A 32 9.30 -13.97 -6.72
N LEU A 33 9.98 -12.92 -7.13
CA LEU A 33 10.23 -12.64 -8.55
C LEU A 33 11.09 -13.75 -9.20
N SER A 34 12.04 -14.31 -8.48
CA SER A 34 12.82 -15.47 -8.94
C SER A 34 11.96 -16.71 -9.09
N LYS A 35 11.04 -16.99 -8.17
CA LYS A 35 10.11 -18.11 -8.24
C LYS A 35 9.13 -17.98 -9.40
N TYR A 36 8.72 -16.77 -9.74
CA TYR A 36 7.73 -16.48 -10.77
C TYR A 36 8.35 -15.87 -12.05
N GLN A 37 9.61 -16.26 -12.40
CA GLN A 37 10.28 -15.74 -13.63
C GLN A 37 9.54 -16.10 -14.93
N TYR A 38 8.69 -17.09 -14.94
CA TYR A 38 7.87 -17.48 -16.10
C TYR A 38 6.69 -16.54 -16.37
N LEU A 39 6.38 -15.62 -15.44
CA LEU A 39 5.39 -14.57 -15.66
C LEU A 39 5.90 -13.52 -16.66
N GLU A 40 4.99 -12.92 -17.41
CA GLU A 40 5.34 -11.84 -18.32
C GLU A 40 5.97 -10.64 -17.59
N LYS A 41 6.76 -9.85 -18.32
CA LYS A 41 7.42 -8.67 -17.76
C LYS A 41 6.43 -7.70 -17.09
N LYS A 42 5.25 -7.50 -17.72
CA LYS A 42 4.18 -6.63 -17.20
C LYS A 42 3.58 -7.13 -15.89
N GLU A 43 3.41 -8.46 -15.75
CA GLU A 43 2.88 -9.07 -14.53
C GLU A 43 3.86 -8.93 -13.37
N ARG A 44 5.15 -9.19 -13.63
CA ARG A 44 6.22 -8.99 -12.65
C ARG A 44 6.37 -7.51 -12.25
N ALA A 45 6.27 -6.59 -13.21
CA ALA A 45 6.29 -5.16 -12.95
C ALA A 45 5.09 -4.70 -12.11
N PHE A 46 3.89 -5.27 -12.35
CA PHE A 46 2.70 -5.01 -11.53
C PHE A 46 2.91 -5.47 -10.09
N ILE A 47 3.41 -6.70 -9.88
CA ILE A 47 3.69 -7.25 -8.55
C ILE A 47 4.67 -6.34 -7.80
N THR A 48 5.77 -5.96 -8.44
CA THR A 48 6.78 -5.07 -7.84
C THR A 48 6.15 -3.72 -7.49
N ARG A 49 5.53 -3.05 -8.47
CA ARG A 49 4.96 -1.71 -8.29
C ARG A 49 3.91 -1.65 -7.18
N VAL A 50 2.98 -2.61 -7.16
CA VAL A 50 1.91 -2.61 -6.14
C VAL A 50 2.48 -2.95 -4.77
N THR A 51 3.44 -3.87 -4.67
CA THR A 51 4.06 -4.23 -3.39
C THR A 51 4.88 -3.06 -2.83
N GLU A 52 5.85 -2.57 -3.58
CA GLU A 52 6.74 -1.49 -3.14
C GLU A 52 5.95 -0.22 -2.86
N GLY A 53 5.09 0.21 -3.78
CA GLY A 53 4.31 1.41 -3.60
C GLY A 53 3.32 1.33 -2.42
N THR A 54 2.72 0.16 -2.15
CA THR A 54 1.89 -0.02 -0.94
C THR A 54 2.72 0.15 0.34
N LEU A 55 3.97 -0.32 0.36
CA LEU A 55 4.86 -0.18 1.52
C LEU A 55 5.39 1.24 1.67
N GLU A 56 5.77 1.88 0.57
CA GLU A 56 6.25 3.27 0.56
C GLU A 56 5.18 4.26 1.07
N HIS A 57 3.93 4.03 0.71
CA HIS A 57 2.79 4.87 1.12
C HIS A 57 1.97 4.29 2.27
N LEU A 58 2.53 3.40 3.08
CA LEU A 58 1.78 2.60 4.04
C LEU A 58 1.03 3.44 5.09
N ILE A 59 1.67 4.49 5.62
CA ILE A 59 1.08 5.36 6.66
C ILE A 59 -0.05 6.20 6.05
N GLU A 60 0.15 6.74 4.87
CA GLU A 60 -0.89 7.49 4.15
C GLU A 60 -2.07 6.58 3.80
N ILE A 61 -1.82 5.38 3.29
CA ILE A 61 -2.85 4.40 2.95
C ILE A 61 -3.66 4.01 4.20
N ASP A 62 -3.00 3.78 5.33
CA ASP A 62 -3.68 3.48 6.59
C ASP A 62 -4.52 4.66 7.09
N TYR A 63 -4.04 5.90 6.92
CA TYR A 63 -4.82 7.10 7.19
C TYR A 63 -6.07 7.16 6.30
N ILE A 64 -5.94 6.97 4.99
CA ILE A 64 -7.07 6.95 4.05
C ILE A 64 -8.09 5.89 4.49
N LEU A 65 -7.66 4.67 4.73
CA LEU A 65 -8.55 3.59 5.18
C LEU A 65 -9.28 3.94 6.48
N ASP A 66 -8.61 4.60 7.41
CA ASP A 66 -9.21 5.02 8.68
C ASP A 66 -10.25 6.14 8.53
N GLN A 67 -10.25 6.90 7.43
CA GLN A 67 -11.29 7.89 7.11
C GLN A 67 -12.52 7.26 6.47
N PHE A 68 -12.35 6.24 5.63
CA PHE A 68 -13.44 5.63 4.85
C PHE A 68 -14.00 4.33 5.46
N SER A 69 -13.37 3.79 6.50
CA SER A 69 -13.78 2.56 7.14
C SER A 69 -14.27 2.77 8.57
N LYS A 70 -15.39 2.14 8.93
CA LYS A 70 -15.87 2.11 10.32
C LYS A 70 -14.96 1.32 11.25
N VAL A 71 -14.17 0.39 10.70
CA VAL A 71 -13.22 -0.42 11.47
C VAL A 71 -11.83 0.16 11.24
N LYS A 72 -11.16 0.56 12.31
CA LYS A 72 -9.79 1.08 12.25
C LYS A 72 -8.82 0.00 11.73
N VAL A 73 -7.86 0.41 10.91
CA VAL A 73 -6.89 -0.47 10.24
C VAL A 73 -6.23 -1.45 11.23
N LYS A 74 -5.83 -0.97 12.40
CA LYS A 74 -5.22 -1.79 13.47
C LYS A 74 -6.12 -2.92 13.99
N LYS A 75 -7.44 -2.79 13.82
CA LYS A 75 -8.44 -3.80 14.26
C LYS A 75 -8.89 -4.73 13.13
N MET A 76 -8.48 -4.46 11.89
CA MET A 76 -8.83 -5.31 10.76
C MET A 76 -8.09 -6.64 10.80
N LYS A 77 -8.72 -7.69 10.29
CA LYS A 77 -8.02 -8.97 10.05
C LYS A 77 -6.84 -8.74 9.07
N PRO A 78 -5.63 -9.29 9.34
CA PRO A 78 -4.42 -9.02 8.55
C PRO A 78 -4.62 -9.19 7.03
N VAL A 79 -5.28 -10.27 6.60
CA VAL A 79 -5.57 -10.52 5.18
C VAL A 79 -6.43 -9.40 4.58
N ILE A 80 -7.52 -9.01 5.26
CA ILE A 80 -8.42 -7.95 4.77
C ILE A 80 -7.69 -6.60 4.76
N ARG A 81 -6.93 -6.29 5.79
CA ARG A 81 -6.10 -5.09 5.88
C ARG A 81 -5.18 -4.95 4.67
N ASN A 82 -4.43 -5.99 4.34
CA ASN A 82 -3.48 -5.94 3.23
C ASN A 82 -4.17 -5.97 1.85
N ILE A 83 -5.34 -6.61 1.71
CA ILE A 83 -6.18 -6.47 0.50
C ILE A 83 -6.62 -5.02 0.32
N LEU A 84 -7.11 -4.37 1.37
CA LEU A 84 -7.54 -2.98 1.32
C LEU A 84 -6.38 -2.02 1.05
N ARG A 85 -5.23 -2.22 1.71
CA ARG A 85 -4.01 -1.41 1.48
C ARG A 85 -3.58 -1.44 0.02
N SER A 86 -3.43 -2.63 -0.57
CA SER A 86 -3.06 -2.76 -1.98
C SER A 86 -4.15 -2.24 -2.93
N GLY A 87 -5.42 -2.30 -2.53
CA GLY A 87 -6.53 -1.70 -3.26
C GLY A 87 -6.45 -0.17 -3.27
N VAL A 88 -6.24 0.46 -2.11
CA VAL A 88 -6.09 1.92 -1.99
C VAL A 88 -4.89 2.41 -2.80
N TYR A 89 -3.75 1.70 -2.75
CA TYR A 89 -2.61 2.05 -3.59
C TYR A 89 -2.96 2.06 -5.08
N GLN A 90 -3.64 1.02 -5.56
CA GLN A 90 -4.07 0.95 -6.96
C GLN A 90 -5.05 2.08 -7.33
N LEU A 91 -6.01 2.40 -6.45
CA LEU A 91 -6.98 3.48 -6.67
C LEU A 91 -6.34 4.87 -6.73
N LYS A 92 -5.30 5.10 -5.94
CA LYS A 92 -4.68 6.43 -5.82
C LYS A 92 -3.52 6.66 -6.79
N TYR A 93 -2.73 5.62 -7.09
CA TYR A 93 -1.43 5.76 -7.76
C TYR A 93 -1.33 5.02 -9.10
N MET A 94 -2.41 4.36 -9.55
CA MET A 94 -2.39 3.58 -10.79
C MET A 94 -3.55 3.94 -11.73
N ASP A 95 -3.46 5.08 -12.40
CA ASP A 95 -4.48 5.56 -13.34
C ASP A 95 -4.81 4.56 -14.47
N SER A 96 -3.87 3.66 -14.77
CA SER A 96 -4.07 2.60 -15.79
C SER A 96 -5.00 1.47 -15.34
N VAL A 97 -5.36 1.41 -14.05
CA VAL A 97 -6.22 0.36 -13.49
C VAL A 97 -7.59 0.96 -13.14
N PRO A 98 -8.66 0.59 -13.85
CA PRO A 98 -9.99 1.13 -13.56
C PRO A 98 -10.46 0.78 -12.13
N ASP A 99 -11.08 1.74 -11.43
CA ASP A 99 -11.57 1.59 -10.05
C ASP A 99 -12.45 0.38 -9.85
N HIS A 100 -13.37 0.13 -10.82
CA HIS A 100 -14.25 -1.03 -10.74
C HIS A 100 -13.49 -2.36 -10.79
N ALA A 101 -12.37 -2.41 -11.51
CA ALA A 101 -11.51 -3.60 -11.57
C ALA A 101 -10.77 -3.80 -10.24
N VAL A 102 -10.23 -2.73 -9.63
CA VAL A 102 -9.63 -2.80 -8.31
C VAL A 102 -10.60 -3.34 -7.27
N CYS A 103 -11.80 -2.77 -7.20
CA CYS A 103 -12.84 -3.19 -6.26
C CYS A 103 -13.26 -4.67 -6.47
N SER A 104 -13.49 -5.06 -7.73
CA SER A 104 -13.91 -6.43 -8.08
C SER A 104 -12.85 -7.46 -7.74
N GLU A 105 -11.59 -7.20 -8.10
CA GLU A 105 -10.49 -8.13 -7.81
C GLU A 105 -10.18 -8.24 -6.31
N ALA A 106 -10.26 -7.15 -5.56
CA ALA A 106 -10.13 -7.18 -4.10
C ALA A 106 -11.21 -8.05 -3.44
N VAL A 107 -12.45 -7.94 -3.90
CA VAL A 107 -13.57 -8.79 -3.42
C VAL A 107 -13.32 -10.27 -3.76
N LYS A 108 -12.93 -10.57 -4.99
CA LYS A 108 -12.60 -11.94 -5.40
C LYS A 108 -11.46 -12.51 -4.55
N LEU A 109 -10.44 -11.70 -4.28
CA LEU A 109 -9.31 -12.10 -3.46
C LEU A 109 -9.74 -12.40 -2.01
N ALA A 110 -10.57 -11.56 -1.40
CA ALA A 110 -11.12 -11.80 -0.07
C ALA A 110 -11.91 -13.12 0.00
N VAL A 111 -12.74 -13.38 -1.01
CA VAL A 111 -13.51 -14.65 -1.10
C VAL A 111 -12.57 -15.85 -1.23
N ARG A 112 -11.57 -15.79 -2.11
CA ARG A 112 -10.56 -16.86 -2.28
C ARG A 112 -9.78 -17.17 -1.02
N LYS A 113 -9.54 -16.16 -0.18
CA LYS A 113 -8.85 -16.31 1.11
C LYS A 113 -9.77 -16.72 2.26
N GLY A 114 -11.03 -17.09 1.98
CA GLY A 114 -11.97 -17.61 2.97
C GLY A 114 -12.78 -16.53 3.70
N PHE A 115 -12.71 -15.26 3.25
CA PHE A 115 -13.44 -14.14 3.87
C PHE A 115 -14.69 -13.74 3.09
N SER A 116 -15.46 -14.70 2.57
CA SER A 116 -16.68 -14.44 1.79
C SER A 116 -17.69 -13.57 2.54
N GLY A 117 -17.79 -13.72 3.87
CA GLY A 117 -18.66 -12.88 4.72
C GLY A 117 -18.25 -11.39 4.76
N LEU A 118 -17.01 -11.05 4.38
CA LEU A 118 -16.50 -9.69 4.37
C LEU A 118 -16.47 -9.06 2.96
N LYS A 119 -16.99 -9.75 1.93
CA LYS A 119 -17.02 -9.24 0.55
C LYS A 119 -17.71 -7.88 0.41
N GLY A 120 -18.84 -7.69 1.11
CA GLY A 120 -19.57 -6.43 1.11
C GLY A 120 -18.81 -5.30 1.80
N TYR A 121 -18.09 -5.60 2.88
CA TYR A 121 -17.24 -4.66 3.57
C TYR A 121 -16.06 -4.21 2.70
N VAL A 122 -15.32 -5.14 2.10
CA VAL A 122 -14.20 -4.82 1.21
C VAL A 122 -14.66 -3.95 0.03
N ASN A 123 -15.75 -4.33 -0.62
CA ASN A 123 -16.33 -3.55 -1.72
C ASN A 123 -16.78 -2.15 -1.28
N GLY A 124 -17.46 -2.06 -0.14
CA GLY A 124 -17.97 -0.80 0.41
C GLY A 124 -16.84 0.18 0.72
N VAL A 125 -15.78 -0.27 1.41
CA VAL A 125 -14.63 0.56 1.75
C VAL A 125 -13.93 1.06 0.49
N LEU A 126 -13.55 0.18 -0.45
CA LEU A 126 -12.82 0.61 -1.66
C LEU A 126 -13.65 1.52 -2.55
N ARG A 127 -14.95 1.28 -2.70
CA ARG A 127 -15.84 2.20 -3.43
C ARG A 127 -15.98 3.56 -2.75
N SER A 128 -15.98 3.59 -1.42
CA SER A 128 -16.00 4.86 -0.67
C SER A 128 -14.70 5.62 -0.85
N VAL A 129 -13.56 4.94 -0.83
CA VAL A 129 -12.25 5.53 -1.16
C VAL A 129 -12.27 6.08 -2.57
N ALA A 130 -12.62 5.27 -3.58
CA ALA A 130 -12.62 5.70 -4.98
C ALA A 130 -13.46 6.96 -5.26
N ARG A 131 -14.55 7.15 -4.51
CA ARG A 131 -15.43 8.32 -4.67
C ARG A 131 -15.03 9.55 -3.86
N GLY A 132 -14.32 9.34 -2.75
CA GLY A 132 -14.02 10.41 -1.81
C GLY A 132 -12.55 10.81 -1.75
N LEU A 133 -11.68 10.17 -2.51
CA LEU A 133 -10.23 10.40 -2.45
C LEU A 133 -9.86 11.85 -2.75
N ASP A 134 -10.46 12.45 -3.78
CA ASP A 134 -10.20 13.81 -4.21
C ASP A 134 -10.72 14.88 -3.22
N THR A 135 -11.63 14.49 -2.34
CA THR A 135 -12.24 15.39 -1.34
C THR A 135 -11.74 15.09 0.08
N LEU A 136 -10.77 14.19 0.22
CA LEU A 136 -10.22 13.84 1.51
C LEU A 136 -9.40 14.99 2.08
N ASP A 137 -9.78 15.41 3.27
CA ASP A 137 -9.04 16.43 4.01
C ASP A 137 -7.86 15.81 4.75
N TYR A 138 -6.66 16.30 4.42
CA TYR A 138 -5.41 15.88 5.06
C TYR A 138 -4.99 16.90 6.12
N PRO A 139 -4.39 16.46 7.24
CA PRO A 139 -3.74 17.37 8.16
C PRO A 139 -2.73 18.26 7.44
N GLN A 140 -2.77 19.57 7.70
CA GLN A 140 -1.94 20.55 6.97
C GLN A 140 -0.64 20.89 7.69
N GLU A 141 -0.58 20.72 9.01
CA GLU A 141 0.52 21.20 9.84
C GLU A 141 1.01 20.14 10.83
N GLY A 142 2.26 20.31 11.25
CA GLY A 142 2.89 19.49 12.27
C GLY A 142 3.43 18.14 11.79
N ILE A 143 4.02 17.42 12.72
CA ILE A 143 4.68 16.12 12.46
C ILE A 143 3.69 15.07 11.94
N GLU A 144 2.45 15.08 12.40
CA GLU A 144 1.43 14.13 11.94
C GLU A 144 1.10 14.35 10.44
N ALA A 145 1.01 15.61 10.02
CA ALA A 145 0.83 15.94 8.60
C ALA A 145 1.99 15.44 7.75
N LEU A 146 3.23 15.69 8.16
CA LEU A 146 4.43 15.19 7.48
C LEU A 146 4.48 13.66 7.45
N SER A 147 4.11 13.01 8.57
CA SER A 147 4.08 11.55 8.66
C SER A 147 3.12 10.94 7.66
N ILE A 148 1.92 11.49 7.53
CA ILE A 148 0.91 11.01 6.59
C ILE A 148 1.35 11.30 5.15
N GLN A 149 1.76 12.52 4.87
CA GLN A 149 2.11 12.99 3.53
C GLN A 149 3.30 12.22 2.91
N TYR A 150 4.32 11.91 3.74
CA TYR A 150 5.56 11.28 3.28
C TYR A 150 5.73 9.83 3.76
N SER A 151 4.71 9.27 4.41
CA SER A 151 4.73 7.91 4.98
C SER A 151 5.95 7.62 5.86
N ILE A 152 6.40 8.61 6.62
CA ILE A 152 7.52 8.49 7.55
C ILE A 152 6.99 8.37 8.98
N PRO A 153 7.41 7.38 9.77
CA PRO A 153 6.99 7.26 11.15
C PRO A 153 7.27 8.52 11.98
N THR A 154 6.30 8.97 12.79
CA THR A 154 6.39 10.20 13.59
C THR A 154 7.62 10.26 14.50
N TRP A 155 8.08 9.10 15.02
CA TRP A 155 9.25 9.05 15.88
C TRP A 155 10.54 9.42 15.12
N ILE A 156 10.65 9.09 13.83
CA ILE A 156 11.78 9.48 12.97
C ILE A 156 11.73 10.99 12.74
N LEU A 157 10.56 11.52 12.38
CA LEU A 157 10.37 12.95 12.15
C LEU A 157 10.71 13.78 13.41
N ARG A 158 10.27 13.32 14.60
CA ARG A 158 10.62 13.97 15.87
C ARG A 158 12.13 13.93 16.18
N LEU A 159 12.79 12.82 15.83
CA LEU A 159 14.25 12.71 15.96
C LEU A 159 14.96 13.72 15.04
N TRP A 160 14.52 13.84 13.80
CA TRP A 160 15.08 14.81 12.85
C TRP A 160 14.80 16.24 13.27
N GLU A 161 13.57 16.56 13.68
CA GLU A 161 13.20 17.90 14.15
C GLU A 161 14.05 18.33 15.34
N LYS A 162 14.29 17.43 16.29
CA LYS A 162 15.17 17.70 17.43
C LYS A 162 16.62 17.97 17.03
N SER A 163 17.09 17.31 15.96
CA SER A 163 18.50 17.38 15.53
C SER A 163 18.76 18.51 14.53
N TYR A 164 17.80 18.81 13.66
CA TYR A 164 18.00 19.67 12.48
C TYR A 164 16.99 20.83 12.40
N GLY A 165 15.99 20.86 13.25
CA GLY A 165 14.91 21.84 13.20
C GLY A 165 13.79 21.48 12.21
N GLU A 166 12.67 22.22 12.28
CA GLU A 166 11.44 21.92 11.54
C GLU A 166 11.65 22.06 10.02
N GLU A 167 12.26 23.13 9.55
CA GLU A 167 12.43 23.43 8.11
C GLU A 167 13.26 22.35 7.40
N VAL A 168 14.39 21.95 8.00
CA VAL A 168 15.27 20.91 7.46
C VAL A 168 14.55 19.56 7.49
N THR A 169 13.81 19.25 8.54
CA THR A 169 13.03 18.01 8.64
C THR A 169 11.98 17.92 7.54
N ARG A 170 11.29 19.01 7.25
CA ARG A 170 10.32 19.10 6.15
C ARG A 170 10.97 18.84 4.81
N THR A 171 12.13 19.45 4.55
CA THR A 171 12.90 19.25 3.32
C THR A 171 13.38 17.81 3.17
N MET A 172 13.93 17.22 4.24
CA MET A 172 14.37 15.82 4.26
C MET A 172 13.20 14.87 3.97
N ALA A 173 12.04 15.09 4.61
CA ALA A 173 10.85 14.26 4.41
C ALA A 173 10.38 14.32 2.94
N ALA A 174 10.34 15.51 2.34
CA ALA A 174 9.97 15.68 0.94
C ALA A 174 10.92 14.98 -0.04
N ASP A 175 12.19 14.84 0.31
CA ASP A 175 13.18 14.18 -0.53
C ASP A 175 13.08 12.64 -0.51
N PHE A 176 12.43 12.06 0.49
CA PHE A 176 12.33 10.60 0.63
C PHE A 176 11.49 9.92 -0.46
N LEU A 177 10.42 10.58 -0.92
CA LEU A 177 9.52 10.05 -1.97
C LEU A 177 9.89 10.52 -3.38
N LYS A 178 10.96 11.31 -3.54
CA LYS A 178 11.42 11.71 -4.87
C LYS A 178 12.05 10.53 -5.60
N GLU A 179 11.70 10.40 -6.89
CA GLU A 179 12.39 9.46 -7.77
C GLU A 179 13.88 9.80 -7.82
N ARG A 180 14.72 8.81 -7.55
CA ARG A 180 16.16 8.95 -7.60
C ARG A 180 16.69 8.34 -8.87
N PRO A 181 17.65 8.99 -9.57
CA PRO A 181 18.29 8.39 -10.73
C PRO A 181 19.03 7.11 -10.32
N VAL A 182 18.82 6.05 -11.10
CA VAL A 182 19.56 4.79 -10.91
C VAL A 182 20.97 4.99 -11.48
N THR A 183 21.99 4.93 -10.60
CA THR A 183 23.37 4.94 -11.03
C THR A 183 23.82 3.51 -11.31
N ILE A 184 24.11 3.21 -12.57
CA ILE A 184 24.70 1.93 -12.99
C ILE A 184 26.22 2.11 -12.99
N ARG A 185 26.92 1.22 -12.30
CA ARG A 185 28.38 1.07 -12.38
C ARG A 185 28.74 -0.07 -13.31
#